data_112f1bd4bb9d341da91a28b2a835f753
#
_entry.id   112f1bd4bb9d341da91a28b2a835f753
#
_cell.length_a   1.000
_cell.length_b   1.000
_cell.length_c   1.000
_cell.angle_alpha   90.00
_cell.angle_beta   90.00
_cell.angle_gamma   90.00
#
_symmetry.space_group_name_H-M   'P 1'
#
loop_
_entity.id
_entity.type
_entity.pdbx_description
1 polymer ?
#
loop_
_entity_poly.entity_id
_entity_poly.type
_entity_poly.pdbx_seq_one_letter_code
_entity_poly.pdbx_strand_id
1 'polypeptide(L)'
;MNLIRKIALLLMLMFSAGRAMAQYDFIRPVKDAIPGGYNFWVYTPTEYYYTLSETPVIIFLHGQSLCGRDLNRVRRYGPLDAIVKGRQVDALVVVPQNPGGAWNPKKINDVLEWTKRNYACDSTRVYVIGMSLGGYGTLDFACTYPDKVAAALAMCGGCSKKDRTPLGKLPLWIIHGTADRAVPIAQSKSVVSDLEQTGNDSRLRYTWLQGANHGAPARFFYMRKTYDWLFAHSLLDPGRPVDKSISLDLSDLPTAYRDMDFGKGDPETVYETTIK
;
A
#
# COMPACT_ATOMS: atom_id res chain seq x y z
N MET A 1 14.43 50.78 -0.53
CA MET A 1 14.65 49.33 -0.49
C MET A 1 15.16 48.87 -1.85
N ASN A 2 16.39 48.37 -1.92
CA ASN A 2 17.12 48.09 -3.16
C ASN A 2 16.40 47.04 -3.99
N LEU A 3 16.41 47.14 -5.30
CA LEU A 3 15.77 46.22 -6.26
C LEU A 3 16.14 44.76 -5.95
N ILE A 4 17.40 44.49 -5.61
CA ILE A 4 17.89 43.16 -5.20
C ILE A 4 17.14 42.60 -3.97
N ARG A 5 16.86 43.46 -2.95
CA ARG A 5 16.08 43.03 -1.77
C ARG A 5 14.62 42.76 -2.10
N LYS A 6 14.02 43.46 -3.05
CA LYS A 6 12.66 43.22 -3.55
C LYS A 6 12.58 41.90 -4.31
N ILE A 7 13.58 41.61 -5.16
CA ILE A 7 13.66 40.34 -5.90
C ILE A 7 13.90 39.16 -4.96
N ALA A 8 14.80 39.33 -3.97
CA ALA A 8 15.05 38.26 -2.97
C ALA A 8 13.80 37.99 -2.09
N LEU A 9 13.05 39.03 -1.72
CA LEU A 9 11.80 38.88 -0.98
C LEU A 9 10.70 38.21 -1.83
N LEU A 10 10.63 38.54 -3.12
CA LEU A 10 9.69 37.93 -4.06
C LEU A 10 10.03 36.43 -4.29
N LEU A 11 11.33 36.11 -4.43
CA LEU A 11 11.80 34.73 -4.54
C LEU A 11 11.55 33.95 -3.24
N MET A 12 11.77 34.54 -2.04
CA MET A 12 11.42 33.92 -0.77
C MET A 12 9.92 33.69 -0.62
N LEU A 13 9.09 34.64 -1.05
CA LEU A 13 7.63 34.50 -1.03
C LEU A 13 7.16 33.42 -2.04
N MET A 14 7.76 33.33 -3.22
CA MET A 14 7.46 32.26 -4.18
C MET A 14 7.95 30.90 -3.67
N PHE A 15 9.09 30.85 -2.96
CA PHE A 15 9.60 29.60 -2.36
C PHE A 15 8.74 29.15 -1.17
N SER A 16 8.24 30.09 -0.34
CA SER A 16 7.35 29.78 0.76
C SER A 16 5.94 29.42 0.28
N ALA A 17 5.42 30.11 -0.75
CA ALA A 17 4.16 29.76 -1.39
C ALA A 17 4.25 28.40 -2.12
N GLY A 18 5.38 28.13 -2.79
CA GLY A 18 5.63 26.82 -3.41
C GLY A 18 5.67 25.67 -2.40
N ARG A 19 6.26 25.89 -1.21
CA ARG A 19 6.24 24.89 -0.12
C ARG A 19 4.84 24.70 0.46
N ALA A 20 4.08 25.77 0.65
CA ALA A 20 2.70 25.69 1.13
C ALA A 20 1.80 24.95 0.11
N MET A 21 1.92 25.26 -1.18
CA MET A 21 1.17 24.60 -2.25
C MET A 21 1.57 23.13 -2.41
N ALA A 22 2.87 22.79 -2.29
CA ALA A 22 3.35 21.41 -2.35
C ALA A 22 2.79 20.55 -1.20
N GLN A 23 2.58 21.11 -0.02
CA GLN A 23 2.07 20.37 1.13
C GLN A 23 0.60 19.97 1.00
N TYR A 24 -0.19 20.68 0.17
CA TYR A 24 -1.61 20.37 -0.06
C TYR A 24 -1.86 19.29 -1.12
N ASP A 25 -0.89 18.97 -1.97
CA ASP A 25 -1.06 18.02 -3.09
C ASP A 25 -0.64 16.57 -2.79
N PHE A 26 -0.06 16.30 -1.61
CA PHE A 26 0.51 14.98 -1.30
C PHE A 26 -0.53 13.86 -1.18
N ILE A 27 -1.75 14.15 -0.74
CA ILE A 27 -2.84 13.17 -0.66
C ILE A 27 -4.07 13.75 -1.32
N ARG A 28 -4.47 13.23 -2.47
CA ARG A 28 -5.61 13.73 -3.23
C ARG A 28 -6.61 12.63 -3.61
N PRO A 29 -7.91 12.93 -3.60
CA PRO A 29 -8.93 12.01 -4.08
C PRO A 29 -9.00 12.03 -5.61
N VAL A 30 -9.23 10.86 -6.19
CA VAL A 30 -9.55 10.68 -7.61
C VAL A 30 -10.93 10.04 -7.68
N LYS A 31 -11.89 10.78 -8.20
CA LYS A 31 -13.30 10.34 -8.29
C LYS A 31 -13.74 10.32 -9.75
N ASP A 32 -14.51 9.30 -10.09
CA ASP A 32 -15.17 9.12 -11.39
C ASP A 32 -14.24 9.18 -12.61
N ALA A 33 -12.92 9.00 -12.38
CA ALA A 33 -11.90 9.05 -13.43
C ALA A 33 -11.84 7.76 -14.28
N ILE A 34 -12.41 6.68 -13.79
CA ILE A 34 -12.45 5.36 -14.45
C ILE A 34 -13.92 4.94 -14.55
N PRO A 35 -14.53 4.92 -15.74
CA PRO A 35 -15.92 4.52 -15.91
C PRO A 35 -16.19 3.14 -15.31
N GLY A 36 -17.13 3.05 -14.34
CA GLY A 36 -17.45 1.81 -13.63
C GLY A 36 -16.32 1.25 -12.76
N GLY A 37 -15.21 1.97 -12.60
CA GLY A 37 -14.06 1.62 -11.77
C GLY A 37 -14.24 1.94 -10.30
N TYR A 38 -13.14 1.91 -9.56
CA TYR A 38 -13.07 2.37 -8.18
C TYR A 38 -12.70 3.85 -8.13
N ASN A 39 -13.26 4.59 -7.19
CA ASN A 39 -12.72 5.85 -6.70
C ASN A 39 -11.56 5.54 -5.75
N PHE A 40 -10.56 6.40 -5.67
CA PHE A 40 -9.36 6.12 -4.91
C PHE A 40 -8.65 7.40 -4.43
N TRP A 41 -7.80 7.25 -3.43
CA TRP A 41 -6.82 8.25 -3.02
C TRP A 41 -5.47 7.94 -3.65
N VAL A 42 -4.72 9.00 -3.94
CA VAL A 42 -3.30 8.91 -4.32
C VAL A 42 -2.49 9.78 -3.38
N TYR A 43 -1.48 9.20 -2.76
CA TYR A 43 -0.40 9.90 -2.08
C TYR A 43 0.82 9.96 -2.99
N THR A 44 1.47 11.12 -3.03
CA THR A 44 2.78 11.33 -3.67
C THR A 44 3.82 11.64 -2.60
N PRO A 45 4.97 10.95 -2.57
CA PRO A 45 6.02 11.25 -1.60
C PRO A 45 6.62 12.64 -1.87
N THR A 46 7.21 13.25 -0.84
CA THR A 46 7.78 14.60 -0.93
C THR A 46 8.77 14.74 -2.08
N GLU A 47 9.63 13.73 -2.25
CA GLU A 47 10.67 13.74 -3.27
C GLU A 47 10.14 13.60 -4.70
N TYR A 48 8.90 13.17 -4.89
CA TYR A 48 8.28 12.96 -6.20
C TYR A 48 8.39 14.18 -7.13
N TYR A 49 8.21 15.39 -6.58
CA TYR A 49 8.23 16.63 -7.34
C TYR A 49 9.63 17.21 -7.55
N TYR A 50 10.63 16.68 -6.87
CA TYR A 50 12.01 17.19 -6.89
C TYR A 50 12.97 16.26 -7.62
N THR A 51 12.53 15.07 -8.00
CA THR A 51 13.33 14.09 -8.74
C THR A 51 12.73 13.84 -10.12
N LEU A 52 13.56 13.50 -11.09
CA LEU A 52 13.15 13.00 -12.39
C LEU A 52 13.00 11.48 -12.39
N SER A 53 13.21 10.84 -11.25
CA SER A 53 13.15 9.39 -11.10
C SER A 53 11.72 8.90 -11.06
N GLU A 54 11.46 7.78 -11.72
CA GLU A 54 10.21 7.07 -11.62
C GLU A 54 10.03 6.50 -10.20
N THR A 55 8.82 6.64 -9.66
CA THR A 55 8.50 6.34 -8.26
C THR A 55 7.78 4.99 -8.15
N PRO A 56 8.16 4.12 -7.22
CA PRO A 56 7.43 2.87 -6.95
C PRO A 56 5.95 3.11 -6.63
N VAL A 57 5.12 2.09 -6.86
CA VAL A 57 3.68 2.16 -6.60
C VAL A 57 3.28 1.11 -5.57
N ILE A 58 2.58 1.52 -4.52
CA ILE A 58 1.92 0.63 -3.57
C ILE A 58 0.41 0.75 -3.76
N ILE A 59 -0.27 -0.36 -4.06
CA ILE A 59 -1.73 -0.45 -4.04
C ILE A 59 -2.14 -1.07 -2.72
N PHE A 60 -2.92 -0.34 -1.93
CA PHE A 60 -3.48 -0.83 -0.67
C PHE A 60 -4.95 -1.21 -0.83
N LEU A 61 -5.27 -2.45 -0.50
CA LEU A 61 -6.63 -2.98 -0.53
C LEU A 61 -7.15 -3.15 0.90
N HIS A 62 -8.17 -2.37 1.23
CA HIS A 62 -8.74 -2.34 2.59
C HIS A 62 -9.67 -3.53 2.87
N GLY A 63 -9.91 -3.77 4.16
CA GLY A 63 -10.87 -4.76 4.63
C GLY A 63 -12.33 -4.29 4.53
N GLN A 64 -13.26 -5.22 4.81
CA GLN A 64 -14.70 -4.98 4.68
C GLN A 64 -15.22 -3.80 5.51
N SER A 65 -14.61 -3.52 6.67
CA SER A 65 -15.01 -2.41 7.54
C SER A 65 -14.92 -1.03 6.89
N LEU A 66 -14.12 -0.88 5.84
CA LEU A 66 -13.96 0.37 5.10
C LEU A 66 -14.75 0.41 3.78
N CYS A 67 -15.48 -0.67 3.44
CA CYS A 67 -16.34 -0.66 2.27
C CYS A 67 -17.40 0.44 2.36
N GLY A 68 -17.81 0.95 1.19
CA GLY A 68 -18.84 1.97 1.06
C GLY A 68 -18.55 2.95 -0.07
N ARG A 69 -19.30 4.06 -0.08
CA ARG A 69 -19.17 5.12 -1.11
C ARG A 69 -18.49 6.39 -0.60
N ASP A 70 -18.31 6.50 0.70
CA ASP A 70 -17.54 7.61 1.30
C ASP A 70 -16.05 7.27 1.23
N LEU A 71 -15.35 7.93 0.31
CA LEU A 71 -13.94 7.70 0.04
C LEU A 71 -13.03 7.99 1.26
N ASN A 72 -13.48 8.83 2.22
CA ASN A 72 -12.72 9.12 3.44
C ASN A 72 -12.58 7.90 4.38
N ARG A 73 -13.47 6.91 4.26
CA ARG A 73 -13.41 5.70 5.09
C ARG A 73 -12.08 4.96 4.97
N VAL A 74 -11.48 4.92 3.77
CA VAL A 74 -10.25 4.17 3.51
C VAL A 74 -9.00 4.80 4.16
N ARG A 75 -9.16 5.96 4.77
CA ARG A 75 -8.11 6.68 5.50
C ARG A 75 -8.04 6.34 6.99
N ARG A 76 -8.95 5.48 7.50
CA ARG A 76 -9.06 5.17 8.94
C ARG A 76 -7.98 4.20 9.43
N TYR A 77 -7.35 3.44 8.56
CA TYR A 77 -6.19 2.60 8.84
C TYR A 77 -5.44 2.25 7.55
N GLY A 78 -4.23 1.72 7.68
CA GLY A 78 -3.41 1.33 6.54
C GLY A 78 -2.38 2.39 6.17
N PRO A 79 -1.77 2.30 4.98
CA PRO A 79 -0.65 3.17 4.61
C PRO A 79 -0.96 4.67 4.63
N LEU A 80 -2.17 5.09 4.20
CA LEU A 80 -2.51 6.52 4.24
C LEU A 80 -2.62 7.05 5.67
N ASP A 81 -3.23 6.29 6.58
CA ASP A 81 -3.28 6.67 7.99
C ASP A 81 -1.87 6.67 8.62
N ALA A 82 -1.03 5.71 8.24
CA ALA A 82 0.36 5.66 8.68
C ALA A 82 1.15 6.90 8.21
N ILE A 83 0.98 7.30 6.93
CA ILE A 83 1.62 8.49 6.36
C ILE A 83 1.16 9.76 7.09
N VAL A 84 -0.14 9.89 7.31
CA VAL A 84 -0.73 11.01 8.07
C VAL A 84 -0.16 11.09 9.49
N LYS A 85 0.12 9.95 10.11
CA LYS A 85 0.74 9.85 11.44
C LYS A 85 2.27 9.93 11.42
N GLY A 86 2.89 10.31 10.29
CA GLY A 86 4.33 10.57 10.19
C GLY A 86 5.17 9.41 9.63
N ARG A 87 4.56 8.33 9.12
CA ARG A 87 5.32 7.29 8.40
C ARG A 87 5.77 7.82 7.04
N GLN A 88 7.05 7.90 6.81
CA GLN A 88 7.61 8.18 5.49
C GLN A 88 7.51 6.93 4.61
N VAL A 89 6.97 7.09 3.41
CA VAL A 89 6.82 6.03 2.40
C VAL A 89 7.26 6.60 1.05
N ASP A 90 8.40 6.12 0.55
CA ASP A 90 9.01 6.61 -0.70
C ASP A 90 8.39 5.91 -1.92
N ALA A 91 7.08 5.97 -2.02
CA ALA A 91 6.29 5.41 -3.10
C ALA A 91 4.99 6.22 -3.32
N LEU A 92 4.45 6.14 -4.52
CA LEU A 92 3.04 6.49 -4.75
C LEU A 92 2.18 5.47 -4.00
N VAL A 93 1.29 5.93 -3.12
CA VAL A 93 0.36 5.04 -2.42
C VAL A 93 -1.04 5.26 -2.97
N VAL A 94 -1.58 4.23 -3.62
CA VAL A 94 -2.88 4.26 -4.27
C VAL A 94 -3.86 3.41 -3.46
N VAL A 95 -4.95 4.03 -3.03
CA VAL A 95 -5.92 3.39 -2.12
C VAL A 95 -7.31 3.44 -2.72
N PRO A 96 -7.69 2.43 -3.51
CA PRO A 96 -9.05 2.31 -4.03
C PRO A 96 -10.05 2.07 -2.90
N GLN A 97 -11.29 2.52 -3.12
CA GLN A 97 -12.41 2.17 -2.27
C GLN A 97 -13.31 1.15 -2.94
N ASN A 98 -13.47 0.01 -2.28
CA ASN A 98 -14.47 -0.99 -2.66
C ASN A 98 -15.84 -0.59 -2.09
N PRO A 99 -16.87 -0.44 -2.92
CA PRO A 99 -18.21 -0.13 -2.42
C PRO A 99 -18.84 -1.29 -1.63
N GLY A 100 -18.37 -2.52 -1.85
CA GLY A 100 -18.81 -3.76 -1.20
C GLY A 100 -18.60 -4.98 -2.08
N GLY A 101 -18.69 -6.16 -1.49
CA GLY A 101 -18.42 -7.44 -2.16
C GLY A 101 -16.92 -7.72 -2.32
N ALA A 102 -16.59 -8.75 -3.10
CA ALA A 102 -15.20 -9.12 -3.38
C ALA A 102 -14.48 -8.02 -4.18
N TRP A 103 -13.19 -7.88 -3.97
CA TRP A 103 -12.34 -7.06 -4.82
C TRP A 103 -12.32 -7.61 -6.25
N ASN A 104 -12.40 -6.72 -7.23
CA ASN A 104 -12.33 -7.09 -8.65
C ASN A 104 -10.92 -6.82 -9.19
N PRO A 105 -10.12 -7.86 -9.53
CA PRO A 105 -8.76 -7.68 -10.03
C PRO A 105 -8.67 -6.78 -11.27
N LYS A 106 -9.65 -6.85 -12.19
CA LYS A 106 -9.68 -5.97 -13.35
C LYS A 106 -9.81 -4.50 -12.95
N LYS A 107 -10.72 -4.18 -12.03
CA LYS A 107 -10.90 -2.79 -11.57
C LYS A 107 -9.67 -2.28 -10.81
N ILE A 108 -8.97 -3.14 -10.06
CA ILE A 108 -7.68 -2.80 -9.43
C ILE A 108 -6.64 -2.51 -10.52
N ASN A 109 -6.57 -3.34 -11.55
CA ASN A 109 -5.68 -3.10 -12.68
C ASN A 109 -6.01 -1.79 -13.42
N ASP A 110 -7.28 -1.47 -13.60
CA ASP A 110 -7.71 -0.22 -14.24
C ASP A 110 -7.21 1.01 -13.43
N VAL A 111 -7.23 0.93 -12.09
CA VAL A 111 -6.63 1.96 -11.20
C VAL A 111 -5.11 2.04 -11.38
N LEU A 112 -4.41 0.90 -11.43
CA LEU A 112 -2.97 0.87 -11.70
C LEU A 112 -2.62 1.50 -13.05
N GLU A 113 -3.32 1.12 -14.11
CA GLU A 113 -3.06 1.66 -15.44
C GLU A 113 -3.41 3.16 -15.53
N TRP A 114 -4.44 3.62 -14.82
CA TRP A 114 -4.72 5.05 -14.70
C TRP A 114 -3.57 5.76 -13.97
N THR A 115 -3.06 5.19 -12.89
CA THR A 115 -1.93 5.76 -12.12
C THR A 115 -0.69 5.88 -13.01
N LYS A 116 -0.33 4.84 -13.76
CA LYS A 116 0.80 4.85 -14.69
C LYS A 116 0.69 5.92 -15.78
N ARG A 117 -0.52 6.24 -16.23
CA ARG A 117 -0.73 7.30 -17.24
C ARG A 117 -0.64 8.71 -16.67
N ASN A 118 -0.87 8.88 -15.37
CA ASN A 118 -0.99 10.21 -14.74
C ASN A 118 0.18 10.57 -13.84
N TYR A 119 1.09 9.62 -13.55
CA TYR A 119 2.25 9.81 -12.67
C TYR A 119 3.50 9.17 -13.28
N ALA A 120 4.67 9.69 -12.91
CA ALA A 120 5.96 9.07 -13.22
C ALA A 120 6.16 7.83 -12.32
N CYS A 121 5.67 6.69 -12.78
CA CYS A 121 5.66 5.42 -12.05
C CYS A 121 6.76 4.49 -12.51
N ASP A 122 7.51 3.94 -11.57
CA ASP A 122 8.36 2.77 -11.83
C ASP A 122 7.48 1.51 -11.96
N SER A 123 7.23 1.13 -13.21
CA SER A 123 6.39 -0.03 -13.52
C SER A 123 7.04 -1.36 -13.13
N THR A 124 8.34 -1.37 -12.82
CA THR A 124 9.06 -2.55 -12.34
C THR A 124 8.96 -2.74 -10.82
N ARG A 125 8.50 -1.72 -10.09
CA ARG A 125 8.33 -1.71 -8.65
C ARG A 125 6.89 -1.38 -8.24
N VAL A 126 5.95 -2.25 -8.63
CA VAL A 126 4.54 -2.19 -8.26
C VAL A 126 4.27 -3.24 -7.18
N TYR A 127 3.76 -2.81 -6.05
CA TYR A 127 3.46 -3.65 -4.89
C TYR A 127 1.97 -3.64 -4.61
N VAL A 128 1.44 -4.77 -4.12
CA VAL A 128 0.06 -4.84 -3.65
C VAL A 128 0.02 -5.39 -2.23
N ILE A 129 -0.67 -4.67 -1.36
CA ILE A 129 -0.80 -5.04 0.04
C ILE A 129 -2.25 -4.91 0.49
N GLY A 130 -2.67 -5.76 1.42
CA GLY A 130 -4.03 -5.67 1.95
C GLY A 130 -4.30 -6.64 3.08
N MET A 131 -5.43 -6.41 3.76
CA MET A 131 -5.83 -7.20 4.92
C MET A 131 -7.29 -7.61 4.85
N SER A 132 -7.62 -8.78 5.39
CA SER A 132 -9.00 -9.28 5.45
C SER A 132 -9.58 -9.41 4.03
N LEU A 133 -10.71 -8.78 3.73
CA LEU A 133 -11.22 -8.67 2.36
C LEU A 133 -10.14 -8.14 1.39
N GLY A 134 -9.30 -7.19 1.84
CA GLY A 134 -8.15 -6.69 1.08
C GLY A 134 -7.03 -7.72 0.94
N GLY A 135 -6.85 -8.61 1.91
CA GLY A 135 -5.93 -9.75 1.79
C GLY A 135 -6.35 -10.72 0.68
N TYR A 136 -7.66 -11.01 0.58
CA TYR A 136 -8.21 -11.75 -0.57
C TYR A 136 -7.98 -10.99 -1.88
N GLY A 137 -8.28 -9.69 -1.90
CA GLY A 137 -8.06 -8.85 -3.07
C GLY A 137 -6.61 -8.82 -3.53
N THR A 138 -5.67 -8.80 -2.57
CA THR A 138 -4.22 -8.85 -2.83
C THR A 138 -3.83 -10.15 -3.51
N LEU A 139 -4.25 -11.29 -2.98
CA LEU A 139 -3.95 -12.60 -3.55
C LEU A 139 -4.63 -12.80 -4.90
N ASP A 140 -5.90 -12.41 -5.03
CA ASP A 140 -6.64 -12.51 -6.29
C ASP A 140 -6.05 -11.62 -7.39
N PHE A 141 -5.60 -10.41 -7.04
CA PHE A 141 -4.95 -9.50 -7.98
C PHE A 141 -3.58 -10.03 -8.40
N ALA A 142 -2.73 -10.41 -7.44
CA ALA A 142 -1.41 -10.95 -7.71
C ALA A 142 -1.46 -12.26 -8.52
N CYS A 143 -2.45 -13.11 -8.24
CA CYS A 143 -2.71 -14.33 -9.01
C CYS A 143 -3.16 -14.04 -10.46
N THR A 144 -3.95 -12.97 -10.66
CA THR A 144 -4.46 -12.58 -11.99
C THR A 144 -3.42 -11.86 -12.83
N TYR A 145 -2.57 -11.05 -12.21
CA TYR A 145 -1.57 -10.20 -12.87
C TYR A 145 -0.15 -10.36 -12.26
N PRO A 146 0.39 -11.59 -12.18
CA PRO A 146 1.66 -11.86 -11.50
C PRO A 146 2.85 -11.11 -12.11
N ASP A 147 2.77 -10.83 -13.41
CA ASP A 147 3.83 -10.15 -14.15
C ASP A 147 3.82 -8.61 -14.00
N LYS A 148 2.80 -8.07 -13.31
CA LYS A 148 2.70 -6.65 -12.97
C LYS A 148 3.09 -6.33 -11.52
N VAL A 149 3.29 -7.34 -10.66
CA VAL A 149 3.49 -7.18 -9.23
C VAL A 149 4.90 -7.58 -8.84
N ALA A 150 5.69 -6.64 -8.34
CA ALA A 150 7.05 -6.89 -7.86
C ALA A 150 7.07 -7.71 -6.56
N ALA A 151 6.19 -7.39 -5.62
CA ALA A 151 5.93 -8.18 -4.41
C ALA A 151 4.50 -7.97 -3.90
N ALA A 152 3.95 -8.97 -3.20
CA ALA A 152 2.64 -8.92 -2.58
C ALA A 152 2.70 -9.28 -1.09
N LEU A 153 1.98 -8.51 -0.26
CA LEU A 153 1.82 -8.77 1.17
C LEU A 153 0.34 -8.91 1.52
N ALA A 154 -0.11 -10.13 1.80
CA ALA A 154 -1.49 -10.43 2.13
C ALA A 154 -1.65 -10.79 3.60
N MET A 155 -2.52 -10.07 4.30
CA MET A 155 -2.78 -10.31 5.72
C MET A 155 -4.20 -10.80 5.95
N CYS A 156 -4.35 -11.86 6.74
CA CYS A 156 -5.65 -12.41 7.19
C CYS A 156 -6.63 -12.64 6.03
N GLY A 157 -6.16 -13.22 4.93
CA GLY A 157 -6.98 -13.46 3.73
C GLY A 157 -6.75 -14.85 3.13
N GLY A 158 -7.43 -15.12 2.02
CA GLY A 158 -7.27 -16.29 1.18
C GLY A 158 -7.25 -15.87 -0.29
N CYS A 159 -7.24 -16.84 -1.20
CA CYS A 159 -7.33 -16.60 -2.63
C CYS A 159 -8.58 -17.31 -3.19
N SER A 160 -9.40 -16.55 -3.93
CA SER A 160 -10.64 -17.10 -4.53
C SER A 160 -10.39 -17.82 -5.84
N LYS A 161 -9.18 -17.73 -6.39
CA LYS A 161 -8.82 -18.41 -7.67
C LYS A 161 -8.68 -19.91 -7.47
N LYS A 162 -9.17 -20.67 -8.44
CA LYS A 162 -9.04 -22.13 -8.45
C LYS A 162 -7.59 -22.55 -8.69
N ASP A 163 -6.95 -21.98 -9.69
CA ASP A 163 -5.52 -22.13 -9.93
C ASP A 163 -4.76 -20.99 -9.23
N ARG A 164 -3.92 -21.34 -8.26
CA ARG A 164 -3.10 -20.42 -7.47
C ARG A 164 -1.62 -20.46 -7.84
N THR A 165 -1.24 -21.33 -8.79
CA THR A 165 0.16 -21.47 -9.24
C THR A 165 0.79 -20.15 -9.73
N PRO A 166 0.02 -19.18 -10.33
CA PRO A 166 0.60 -17.89 -10.70
C PRO A 166 1.19 -17.09 -9.53
N LEU A 167 0.73 -17.32 -8.29
CA LEU A 167 1.30 -16.68 -7.09
C LEU A 167 2.76 -17.09 -6.84
N GLY A 168 3.19 -18.24 -7.32
CA GLY A 168 4.59 -18.68 -7.24
C GLY A 168 5.55 -17.91 -8.15
N LYS A 169 5.05 -17.03 -9.04
CA LYS A 169 5.87 -16.22 -9.92
C LYS A 169 6.44 -14.95 -9.28
N LEU A 170 5.96 -14.57 -8.09
CA LEU A 170 6.33 -13.30 -7.43
C LEU A 170 6.68 -13.51 -5.96
N PRO A 171 7.53 -12.65 -5.38
CA PRO A 171 7.73 -12.57 -3.94
C PRO A 171 6.40 -12.33 -3.24
N LEU A 172 5.98 -13.32 -2.43
CA LEU A 172 4.71 -13.31 -1.73
C LEU A 172 4.92 -13.51 -0.24
N TRP A 173 4.37 -12.62 0.59
CA TRP A 173 4.34 -12.80 2.04
C TRP A 173 2.90 -12.86 2.53
N ILE A 174 2.56 -13.95 3.21
CA ILE A 174 1.26 -14.17 3.83
C ILE A 174 1.42 -14.08 5.34
N ILE A 175 0.64 -13.21 6.02
CA ILE A 175 0.64 -13.06 7.47
C ILE A 175 -0.76 -13.31 8.01
N HIS A 176 -0.88 -14.11 9.08
CA HIS A 176 -2.18 -14.40 9.69
C HIS A 176 -2.07 -14.66 11.19
N GLY A 177 -3.01 -14.14 11.96
CA GLY A 177 -3.13 -14.41 13.37
C GLY A 177 -3.76 -15.78 13.66
N THR A 178 -3.17 -16.59 14.54
CA THR A 178 -3.69 -17.94 14.80
C THR A 178 -5.00 -17.97 15.60
N ALA A 179 -5.33 -16.85 16.28
CA ALA A 179 -6.60 -16.67 16.99
C ALA A 179 -7.59 -15.77 16.25
N ASP A 180 -7.44 -15.65 14.92
CA ASP A 180 -8.37 -14.91 14.06
C ASP A 180 -9.74 -15.59 14.03
N ARG A 181 -10.77 -14.88 14.52
CA ARG A 181 -12.16 -15.36 14.55
C ARG A 181 -13.02 -14.79 13.42
N ALA A 182 -12.51 -13.79 12.67
CA ALA A 182 -13.24 -13.18 11.55
C ALA A 182 -12.94 -13.89 10.22
N VAL A 183 -11.67 -14.19 9.98
CA VAL A 183 -11.23 -15.00 8.85
C VAL A 183 -10.42 -16.18 9.38
N PRO A 184 -10.92 -17.43 9.29
CA PRO A 184 -10.17 -18.59 9.75
C PRO A 184 -8.81 -18.68 9.09
N ILE A 185 -7.75 -18.91 9.88
CA ILE A 185 -6.37 -19.06 9.38
C ILE A 185 -6.24 -20.13 8.29
N ALA A 186 -7.16 -21.10 8.25
CA ALA A 186 -7.25 -22.12 7.21
C ALA A 186 -7.30 -21.53 5.80
N GLN A 187 -7.84 -20.31 5.63
CA GLN A 187 -7.90 -19.62 4.34
C GLN A 187 -6.49 -19.28 3.82
N SER A 188 -5.62 -18.74 4.66
CA SER A 188 -4.22 -18.48 4.30
C SER A 188 -3.41 -19.77 4.19
N LYS A 189 -3.63 -20.73 5.10
CA LYS A 189 -2.94 -22.05 5.07
C LYS A 189 -3.25 -22.83 3.81
N SER A 190 -4.48 -22.75 3.29
CA SER A 190 -4.85 -23.38 2.03
C SER A 190 -4.03 -22.83 0.86
N VAL A 191 -3.78 -21.51 0.80
CA VAL A 191 -2.93 -20.92 -0.26
C VAL A 191 -1.50 -21.41 -0.15
N VAL A 192 -0.95 -21.43 1.06
CA VAL A 192 0.42 -21.91 1.33
C VAL A 192 0.53 -23.38 0.91
N SER A 193 -0.40 -24.23 1.38
CA SER A 193 -0.40 -25.66 1.07
C SER A 193 -0.50 -25.95 -0.44
N ASP A 194 -1.33 -25.20 -1.18
CA ASP A 194 -1.46 -25.37 -2.62
C ASP A 194 -0.15 -25.03 -3.35
N LEU A 195 0.54 -23.97 -2.93
CA LEU A 195 1.82 -23.58 -3.52
C LEU A 195 2.93 -24.59 -3.19
N GLU A 196 2.98 -25.09 -1.95
CA GLU A 196 3.93 -26.14 -1.54
C GLU A 196 3.69 -27.45 -2.30
N GLN A 197 2.43 -27.90 -2.40
CA GLN A 197 2.07 -29.15 -3.09
C GLN A 197 2.33 -29.10 -4.60
N THR A 198 2.27 -27.91 -5.20
CA THR A 198 2.53 -27.71 -6.63
C THR A 198 3.98 -27.31 -6.94
N GLY A 199 4.86 -27.22 -5.92
CA GLY A 199 6.26 -26.81 -6.08
C GLY A 199 6.45 -25.35 -6.48
N ASN A 200 5.46 -24.48 -6.19
CA ASN A 200 5.46 -23.06 -6.52
C ASN A 200 5.75 -22.16 -5.29
N ASP A 201 6.40 -22.68 -4.26
CA ASP A 201 6.62 -22.05 -2.97
C ASP A 201 8.00 -21.36 -2.83
N SER A 202 8.86 -21.43 -3.85
CA SER A 202 10.23 -20.89 -3.78
C SER A 202 10.29 -19.37 -3.49
N ARG A 203 9.24 -18.63 -3.86
CA ARG A 203 9.08 -17.19 -3.61
C ARG A 203 8.04 -16.88 -2.54
N LEU A 204 7.57 -17.91 -1.83
CA LEU A 204 6.61 -17.80 -0.76
C LEU A 204 7.31 -17.59 0.58
N ARG A 205 6.75 -16.68 1.36
CA ARG A 205 7.02 -16.50 2.77
C ARG A 205 5.71 -16.43 3.52
N TYR A 206 5.64 -17.02 4.71
CA TYR A 206 4.48 -16.85 5.57
C TYR A 206 4.87 -16.69 7.03
N THR A 207 4.02 -16.01 7.79
CA THR A 207 4.17 -15.78 9.23
C THR A 207 2.84 -16.03 9.93
N TRP A 208 2.83 -17.01 10.83
CA TRP A 208 1.68 -17.29 11.69
C TRP A 208 1.90 -16.61 13.05
N LEU A 209 1.13 -15.56 13.32
CA LEU A 209 1.23 -14.78 14.56
C LEU A 209 0.47 -15.52 15.67
N GLN A 210 1.19 -16.23 16.53
CA GLN A 210 0.64 -17.08 17.55
C GLN A 210 -0.21 -16.28 18.55
N GLY A 211 -1.48 -16.66 18.72
CA GLY A 211 -2.43 -16.00 19.63
C GLY A 211 -2.96 -14.64 19.14
N ALA A 212 -2.47 -14.12 18.01
CA ALA A 212 -2.95 -12.85 17.48
C ALA A 212 -4.36 -12.98 16.90
N ASN A 213 -5.20 -11.97 17.15
CA ASN A 213 -6.54 -11.84 16.59
C ASN A 213 -6.52 -11.20 15.19
N HIS A 214 -7.72 -11.07 14.57
CA HIS A 214 -7.89 -10.50 13.23
C HIS A 214 -7.30 -9.10 13.07
N GLY A 215 -7.43 -8.22 14.06
CA GLY A 215 -6.99 -6.83 13.96
C GLY A 215 -5.49 -6.61 14.14
N ALA A 216 -4.78 -7.56 14.76
CA ALA A 216 -3.38 -7.37 15.14
C ALA A 216 -2.44 -7.10 13.94
N PRO A 217 -2.52 -7.81 12.80
CA PRO A 217 -1.64 -7.58 11.67
C PRO A 217 -1.78 -6.19 11.02
N ALA A 218 -2.91 -5.48 11.23
CA ALA A 218 -3.08 -4.12 10.71
C ALA A 218 -1.99 -3.15 11.17
N ARG A 219 -1.36 -3.42 12.33
CA ARG A 219 -0.24 -2.62 12.85
C ARG A 219 0.99 -2.66 11.96
N PHE A 220 1.19 -3.70 11.17
CA PHE A 220 2.32 -3.79 10.25
C PHE A 220 2.28 -2.71 9.16
N PHE A 221 1.13 -2.17 8.80
CA PHE A 221 1.05 -1.03 7.88
C PHE A 221 1.73 0.24 8.41
N TYR A 222 1.97 0.33 9.72
CA TYR A 222 2.64 1.48 10.36
C TYR A 222 4.14 1.27 10.52
N MET A 223 4.67 0.09 10.20
CA MET A 223 6.07 -0.26 10.41
C MET A 223 6.90 0.01 9.16
N ARG A 224 8.06 0.61 9.35
CA ARG A 224 9.05 0.82 8.28
C ARG A 224 9.45 -0.50 7.63
N LYS A 225 9.69 -1.55 8.42
CA LYS A 225 10.04 -2.90 7.95
C LYS A 225 9.09 -3.43 6.86
N THR A 226 7.81 -3.08 6.88
CA THR A 226 6.83 -3.49 5.87
C THR A 226 7.19 -2.92 4.50
N TYR A 227 7.54 -1.64 4.47
CA TYR A 227 7.92 -0.95 3.23
C TYR A 227 9.33 -1.34 2.78
N ASP A 228 10.27 -1.49 3.72
CA ASP A 228 11.62 -1.96 3.43
C ASP A 228 11.57 -3.35 2.75
N TRP A 229 10.71 -4.26 3.24
CA TRP A 229 10.52 -5.55 2.60
C TRP A 229 9.93 -5.43 1.18
N LEU A 230 8.94 -4.58 0.97
CA LEU A 230 8.39 -4.36 -0.37
C LEU A 230 9.47 -3.85 -1.33
N PHE A 231 10.22 -2.83 -0.90
CA PHE A 231 11.22 -2.15 -1.73
C PHE A 231 12.46 -3.00 -2.02
N ALA A 232 12.67 -4.10 -1.28
CA ALA A 232 13.70 -5.08 -1.56
C ALA A 232 13.43 -5.93 -2.82
N HIS A 233 12.30 -5.71 -3.52
CA HIS A 233 11.90 -6.52 -4.67
C HIS A 233 11.60 -5.66 -5.91
N SER A 234 12.00 -6.19 -7.07
CA SER A 234 11.70 -5.61 -8.39
C SER A 234 11.33 -6.71 -9.39
N LEU A 235 10.56 -6.37 -10.42
CA LEU A 235 10.35 -7.24 -11.57
C LEU A 235 11.66 -7.54 -12.32
N LEU A 236 12.67 -6.70 -12.16
CA LEU A 236 13.99 -6.84 -12.79
C LEU A 236 14.94 -7.76 -12.02
N ASP A 237 14.59 -8.17 -10.80
CA ASP A 237 15.46 -9.03 -9.99
C ASP A 237 15.63 -10.40 -10.67
N PRO A 238 16.86 -10.86 -10.90
CA PRO A 238 17.09 -12.17 -11.49
C PRO A 238 16.47 -13.28 -10.62
N GLY A 239 15.54 -14.06 -11.21
CA GLY A 239 14.85 -15.13 -10.50
C GLY A 239 13.83 -14.65 -9.46
N ARG A 240 13.73 -13.36 -9.20
CA ARG A 240 12.77 -12.73 -8.26
C ARG A 240 12.72 -13.44 -6.89
N PRO A 241 13.86 -13.58 -6.18
CA PRO A 241 13.88 -14.25 -4.89
C PRO A 241 13.08 -13.47 -3.86
N VAL A 242 12.41 -14.16 -2.92
CA VAL A 242 11.79 -13.50 -1.78
C VAL A 242 12.84 -13.13 -0.73
N ASP A 243 12.85 -11.88 -0.29
CA ASP A 243 13.70 -11.48 0.84
C ASP A 243 13.21 -12.10 2.14
N LYS A 244 14.13 -12.79 2.84
CA LYS A 244 13.89 -13.43 4.13
C LYS A 244 14.65 -12.75 5.28
N SER A 245 15.41 -11.70 5.00
CA SER A 245 16.21 -10.98 6.01
C SER A 245 15.36 -10.11 6.95
N ILE A 246 14.29 -9.48 6.40
CA ILE A 246 13.37 -8.65 7.17
C ILE A 246 12.27 -9.52 7.77
N SER A 247 12.03 -9.46 9.08
CA SER A 247 10.94 -10.17 9.76
C SER A 247 9.84 -9.22 10.24
N LEU A 248 8.60 -9.69 10.17
CA LEU A 248 7.43 -9.11 10.83
C LEU A 248 6.82 -10.20 11.70
N ASP A 249 6.89 -10.05 13.00
CA ASP A 249 6.42 -11.04 13.95
C ASP A 249 5.64 -10.42 15.12
N LEU A 250 5.22 -11.26 16.06
CA LEU A 250 4.41 -10.83 17.18
C LEU A 250 5.09 -9.80 18.08
N SER A 251 6.42 -9.86 18.20
CA SER A 251 7.23 -8.95 19.02
C SER A 251 7.32 -7.54 18.43
N ASP A 252 7.08 -7.39 17.15
CA ASP A 252 7.05 -6.10 16.46
C ASP A 252 5.78 -5.29 16.74
N LEU A 253 4.63 -5.94 16.99
CA LEU A 253 3.33 -5.27 17.13
C LEU A 253 3.31 -4.15 18.18
N PRO A 254 3.93 -4.27 19.38
CA PRO A 254 3.97 -3.18 20.35
C PRO A 254 4.80 -1.99 19.90
N THR A 255 5.69 -2.17 18.91
CA THR A 255 6.63 -1.14 18.45
C THR A 255 6.21 -0.51 17.12
N ALA A 256 5.03 -0.86 16.60
CA ALA A 256 4.56 -0.47 15.26
C ALA A 256 4.61 1.04 14.99
N TYR A 257 4.47 1.86 16.04
CA TYR A 257 4.46 3.32 15.95
C TYR A 257 5.77 3.98 16.42
N ARG A 258 6.79 3.20 16.81
CA ARG A 258 7.98 3.72 17.49
C ARG A 258 8.80 4.70 16.64
N ASP A 259 8.90 4.44 15.34
CA ASP A 259 9.74 5.20 14.41
C ASP A 259 8.94 6.22 13.60
N MET A 260 7.76 6.61 14.09
CA MET A 260 6.90 7.56 13.41
C MET A 260 7.22 8.97 13.87
N ASP A 261 7.36 9.88 12.94
CA ASP A 261 7.66 11.30 13.21
C ASP A 261 6.35 12.09 13.41
N PHE A 262 5.72 11.90 14.56
CA PHE A 262 4.47 12.59 14.91
C PHE A 262 4.56 14.12 14.97
N GLY A 263 5.74 14.72 14.77
CA GLY A 263 5.99 16.16 14.93
C GLY A 263 6.15 16.96 13.65
N LYS A 264 6.20 16.33 12.49
CA LYS A 264 6.42 17.04 11.21
C LYS A 264 5.12 17.32 10.45
N GLY A 265 4.37 18.24 10.97
CA GLY A 265 3.12 18.73 10.41
C GLY A 265 1.92 18.05 11.09
N ASP A 266 1.02 18.87 11.61
CA ASP A 266 -0.28 18.39 12.07
C ASP A 266 -1.13 18.06 10.82
N PRO A 267 -1.29 16.79 10.45
CA PRO A 267 -2.01 16.42 9.23
C PRO A 267 -3.52 16.66 9.36
N GLU A 268 -4.05 16.79 10.57
CA GLU A 268 -5.48 17.07 10.78
C GLU A 268 -5.84 18.48 10.28
N THR A 269 -4.96 19.47 10.45
CA THR A 269 -5.17 20.83 9.91
C THR A 269 -5.17 20.87 8.38
N VAL A 270 -4.47 19.97 7.71
CA VAL A 270 -4.45 19.86 6.24
C VAL A 270 -5.77 19.30 5.70
N TYR A 271 -6.51 18.52 6.50
CA TYR A 271 -7.72 17.84 6.06
C TYR A 271 -9.00 18.67 6.14
N GLU A 272 -9.10 19.60 7.10
CA GLU A 272 -10.30 20.43 7.24
C GLU A 272 -10.43 21.48 6.13
N THR A 273 -9.31 21.92 5.54
CA THR A 273 -9.29 22.95 4.50
C THR A 273 -9.57 22.44 3.09
N THR A 274 -9.40 21.14 2.84
CA THR A 274 -9.58 20.55 1.49
C THR A 274 -10.99 19.99 1.24
N ILE A 275 -11.88 20.02 2.24
CA ILE A 275 -13.23 19.42 2.18
C ILE A 275 -14.35 20.47 2.20
N LYS A 276 -14.02 21.78 2.10
CA LYS A 276 -15.03 22.85 1.94
C LYS A 276 -15.24 23.22 0.50
#